data_04b8621e62a3ae35df09de9d5d2c8fa0
#
_entry.id   04b8621e62a3ae35df09de9d5d2c8fa0
#
_cell.length_a   1.000
_cell.length_b   1.000
_cell.length_c   1.000
_cell.angle_alpha   90.00
_cell.angle_beta   90.00
_cell.angle_gamma   90.00
#
_symmetry.space_group_name_H-M   'P 1'
#
loop_
_entity.id
_entity.type
_entity.pdbx_description
1 polymer ?
#
loop_
_entity_poly.entity_id
_entity_poly.type
_entity_poly.pdbx_seq_one_letter_code
_entity_poly.pdbx_strand_id
1 'polypeptide(L)'
;MAKRKKTEKQIEQYEHSNKKRANNPPVGLVTPKSDPDTGEKKTYEYDPHLDPQLQWAGKAEHTSFEVPTVSLHVHERIDPKTIIDTVTKEKAGPAQMSLFKTEQKPLREAIDFYKHKEGWSNRLIAGDSLLVMNSLLEKEGMAGKVQMVYFDPPYGIKYGSNFQPFVNKRDVKDGKDEDLSAEPEMIKAFRDTWELGIHSYLTYLRDRLLLAREMLHESGSVFVQISDENVHHVREIMDEVFGSENFVSQISFRKKTMPLGTKTLEQMHDFIIWYSKNKDIIKYFKLWNNYDISSSQDWDWLELENGTIRKMTNEEKSKHQLCPKNSRIFRLKHPSPIGYNEQNRYKYEFQGKVYTPPINGWGIQKDKMDILVKQKRVQPKGNLLNYILYYDDFPITVLTNPWNDTVGPQNKKYVVQTGDLPIQRCILMTTDPGDLVLDITCGSGTTANVAEQWGRRWITCDTSRVALTLAKQRLMTANFVYYKLAHPDEGIGSGFEYKTVPHITLKSIANNEPPATETLYDQPYIDNKKTRITGPFTVEAVPAPYAKSFDELEKDDSGSDTSIARNG
;
A
#
# COMPACT_ATOMS: atom_id res chain seq x y z
N MET A 1 -19.86 83.66 -30.03
CA MET A 1 -19.12 82.38 -29.85
C MET A 1 -19.56 81.71 -28.55
N ALA A 2 -20.44 80.70 -28.62
CA ALA A 2 -20.99 80.04 -27.45
C ALA A 2 -20.05 78.84 -27.04
N LYS A 3 -19.56 78.86 -25.80
CA LYS A 3 -18.77 77.83 -25.25
C LYS A 3 -19.62 76.53 -25.06
N ARG A 4 -19.32 75.47 -25.80
CA ARG A 4 -19.87 74.12 -25.59
C ARG A 4 -19.46 73.62 -24.20
N LYS A 5 -20.44 73.41 -23.32
CA LYS A 5 -20.24 72.63 -22.07
C LYS A 5 -19.86 71.20 -22.43
N LYS A 6 -18.70 70.71 -21.95
CA LYS A 6 -18.33 69.30 -21.95
C LYS A 6 -19.22 68.61 -20.96
N THR A 7 -20.10 67.74 -21.43
CA THR A 7 -20.82 66.74 -20.61
C THR A 7 -19.84 65.68 -20.24
N GLU A 8 -19.53 65.52 -18.98
CA GLU A 8 -18.80 64.34 -18.44
C GLU A 8 -19.65 63.11 -18.71
N LYS A 9 -19.12 62.19 -19.46
CA LYS A 9 -19.71 60.84 -19.61
C LYS A 9 -19.54 60.14 -18.32
N GLN A 10 -20.62 59.88 -17.56
CA GLN A 10 -20.64 58.90 -16.49
C GLN A 10 -20.48 57.50 -17.12
N ILE A 11 -19.51 56.77 -16.66
CA ILE A 11 -19.35 55.34 -17.00
C ILE A 11 -20.38 54.58 -16.18
N GLU A 12 -21.43 54.08 -16.82
CA GLU A 12 -22.41 53.22 -16.15
C GLU A 12 -21.72 51.88 -15.75
N GLN A 13 -21.78 51.57 -14.48
CA GLN A 13 -21.38 50.27 -13.99
C GLN A 13 -22.44 49.23 -14.38
N TYR A 14 -22.01 48.16 -15.03
CA TYR A 14 -22.88 47.04 -15.36
C TYR A 14 -23.26 46.25 -14.10
N GLU A 15 -24.45 46.43 -13.58
CA GLU A 15 -25.00 45.64 -12.49
C GLU A 15 -25.76 44.43 -13.05
N HIS A 16 -25.29 43.23 -12.72
CA HIS A 16 -26.06 42.02 -12.96
C HIS A 16 -27.30 42.00 -12.08
N SER A 17 -28.47 42.21 -12.65
CA SER A 17 -29.75 42.36 -11.93
C SER A 17 -30.17 41.15 -11.06
N ASN A 18 -29.54 39.97 -11.20
CA ASN A 18 -29.99 38.76 -10.54
C ASN A 18 -28.97 38.02 -9.67
N LYS A 19 -27.78 38.56 -9.41
CA LYS A 19 -26.79 37.89 -8.52
C LYS A 19 -25.88 38.88 -7.85
N LYS A 20 -26.26 39.38 -6.68
CA LYS A 20 -25.32 39.97 -5.73
C LYS A 20 -24.47 38.84 -5.17
N ARG A 21 -23.23 38.68 -5.63
CA ARG A 21 -22.24 37.85 -4.94
C ARG A 21 -21.67 38.69 -3.80
N ALA A 22 -21.77 38.19 -2.57
CA ALA A 22 -21.33 38.88 -1.35
C ALA A 22 -19.83 39.24 -1.32
N ASN A 23 -19.04 38.68 -2.24
CA ASN A 23 -17.59 38.82 -2.32
C ASN A 23 -17.06 39.28 -3.69
N ASN A 24 -17.90 39.97 -4.50
CA ASN A 24 -17.37 40.72 -5.65
C ASN A 24 -16.82 42.05 -5.17
N PRO A 25 -15.51 42.30 -5.23
CA PRO A 25 -15.00 43.63 -4.97
C PRO A 25 -15.55 44.62 -6.02
N PRO A 26 -15.77 45.88 -5.67
CA PRO A 26 -16.22 46.88 -6.63
C PRO A 26 -15.20 47.01 -7.75
N VAL A 27 -15.68 46.96 -9.02
CA VAL A 27 -14.83 47.10 -10.20
C VAL A 27 -14.60 48.60 -10.41
N GLY A 28 -13.37 49.07 -10.22
CA GLY A 28 -12.97 50.45 -10.45
C GLY A 28 -11.75 50.84 -9.61
N LEU A 29 -11.20 52.02 -9.87
CA LEU A 29 -10.14 52.56 -9.04
C LEU A 29 -10.70 52.85 -7.64
N VAL A 30 -10.18 52.12 -6.65
CA VAL A 30 -10.45 52.39 -5.24
C VAL A 30 -9.78 53.72 -4.86
N THR A 31 -10.56 54.67 -4.39
CA THR A 31 -10.07 55.96 -3.90
C THR A 31 -10.40 56.10 -2.42
N PRO A 32 -9.68 56.96 -1.65
CA PRO A 32 -10.01 57.22 -0.24
C PRO A 32 -11.43 57.72 0.01
N LYS A 33 -12.12 58.19 -1.05
CA LYS A 33 -13.53 58.61 -0.99
C LYS A 33 -14.51 57.48 -1.27
N SER A 34 -14.12 56.47 -2.09
CA SER A 34 -14.97 55.33 -2.41
C SER A 34 -14.79 54.16 -1.43
N ASP A 35 -13.65 54.13 -0.76
CA ASP A 35 -13.32 53.16 0.28
C ASP A 35 -12.52 53.86 1.37
N PRO A 36 -13.20 54.54 2.30
CA PRO A 36 -12.53 55.22 3.41
C PRO A 36 -11.87 54.16 4.28
N ASP A 37 -10.53 54.25 4.41
CA ASP A 37 -9.76 53.47 5.35
C ASP A 37 -10.27 53.80 6.76
N THR A 38 -11.04 52.89 7.37
CA THR A 38 -11.59 53.05 8.71
C THR A 38 -10.52 52.91 9.79
N GLY A 39 -9.29 52.56 9.41
CA GLY A 39 -8.19 52.34 10.36
C GLY A 39 -8.36 51.11 11.27
N GLU A 40 -9.49 50.41 11.15
CA GLU A 40 -9.72 49.18 11.91
C GLU A 40 -8.94 48.01 11.29
N LYS A 41 -7.86 47.62 11.97
CA LYS A 41 -7.10 46.41 11.63
C LYS A 41 -7.66 45.25 12.39
N LYS A 42 -8.12 44.20 11.67
CA LYS A 42 -8.49 42.94 12.28
C LYS A 42 -7.23 42.17 12.59
N THR A 43 -7.01 41.86 13.87
CA THR A 43 -5.88 41.03 14.33
C THR A 43 -6.33 39.59 14.32
N TYR A 44 -5.51 38.72 13.73
CA TYR A 44 -5.66 37.26 13.80
C TYR A 44 -4.54 36.75 14.70
N GLU A 45 -4.92 36.11 15.81
CA GLU A 45 -3.98 35.49 16.74
C GLU A 45 -3.89 34.01 16.42
N TYR A 46 -2.69 33.47 16.43
CA TYR A 46 -2.39 32.05 16.34
C TYR A 46 -1.25 31.71 17.31
N ASP A 47 -1.27 30.49 17.85
CA ASP A 47 -0.17 29.98 18.66
C ASP A 47 0.76 29.13 17.76
N PRO A 48 1.98 29.61 17.46
CA PRO A 48 2.92 28.89 16.62
C PRO A 48 3.53 27.66 17.31
N HIS A 49 3.27 27.48 18.61
CA HIS A 49 3.81 26.36 19.41
C HIS A 49 2.82 25.22 19.64
N LEU A 50 1.56 25.36 19.18
CA LEU A 50 0.60 24.29 19.21
C LEU A 50 0.83 23.35 18.01
N ASP A 51 1.07 22.07 18.31
CA ASP A 51 1.07 21.03 17.28
C ASP A 51 -0.33 20.93 16.65
N PRO A 52 -0.43 20.78 15.32
CA PRO A 52 -1.71 20.57 14.67
C PRO A 52 -2.43 19.35 15.23
N GLN A 53 -3.66 19.52 15.67
CA GLN A 53 -4.49 18.44 16.19
C GLN A 53 -5.87 18.48 15.54
N LEU A 54 -6.33 17.31 15.08
CA LEU A 54 -7.69 17.16 14.62
C LEU A 54 -8.65 17.14 15.80
N GLN A 55 -9.60 18.08 15.84
CA GLN A 55 -10.63 18.17 16.87
C GLN A 55 -11.98 17.73 16.33
N TRP A 56 -12.71 16.92 17.10
CA TRP A 56 -14.08 16.51 16.78
C TRP A 56 -14.94 16.41 18.05
N ALA A 57 -16.26 16.40 17.89
CA ALA A 57 -17.19 16.28 19.02
C ALA A 57 -16.96 14.96 19.77
N GLY A 58 -16.86 15.04 21.09
CA GLY A 58 -16.57 13.91 21.98
C GLY A 58 -15.08 13.64 22.19
N LYS A 59 -14.14 14.21 21.40
CA LYS A 59 -12.70 13.97 21.59
C LYS A 59 -12.21 14.51 22.93
N ALA A 60 -12.62 15.73 23.30
CA ALA A 60 -12.21 16.36 24.56
C ALA A 60 -12.84 15.68 25.79
N GLU A 61 -14.01 15.09 25.63
CA GLU A 61 -14.74 14.37 26.68
C GLU A 61 -14.21 12.94 26.88
N HIS A 62 -13.58 12.37 25.84
CA HIS A 62 -13.02 11.02 25.82
C HIS A 62 -11.50 11.05 25.64
N THR A 63 -10.78 11.49 26.67
CA THR A 63 -9.30 11.48 26.71
C THR A 63 -8.76 10.07 26.98
N SER A 64 -9.60 9.15 27.46
CA SER A 64 -9.32 7.73 27.66
C SER A 64 -10.53 6.91 27.22
N PHE A 65 -10.29 5.67 26.85
CA PHE A 65 -11.35 4.71 26.57
C PHE A 65 -10.99 3.37 27.22
N GLU A 66 -12.03 2.68 27.68
CA GLU A 66 -11.90 1.36 28.29
C GLU A 66 -12.32 0.29 27.29
N VAL A 67 -11.50 -0.74 27.15
CA VAL A 67 -11.81 -1.90 26.30
C VAL A 67 -11.95 -3.13 27.17
N PRO A 68 -13.10 -3.81 27.16
CA PRO A 68 -13.26 -5.05 27.89
C PRO A 68 -12.23 -6.09 27.44
N THR A 69 -11.61 -6.79 28.38
CA THR A 69 -10.71 -7.90 28.08
C THR A 69 -11.49 -9.20 28.05
N VAL A 70 -11.60 -9.80 26.88
CA VAL A 70 -12.31 -11.05 26.66
C VAL A 70 -11.34 -12.18 26.30
N SER A 71 -11.73 -13.44 26.48
CA SER A 71 -10.95 -14.57 25.98
C SER A 71 -11.43 -14.97 24.59
N LEU A 72 -10.50 -15.19 23.67
CA LEU A 72 -10.81 -15.72 22.34
C LEU A 72 -11.09 -17.22 22.46
N HIS A 73 -12.20 -17.68 21.87
CA HIS A 73 -12.61 -19.08 21.88
C HIS A 73 -12.35 -19.72 20.52
N VAL A 74 -11.61 -20.81 20.51
CA VAL A 74 -11.36 -21.59 19.28
C VAL A 74 -12.58 -22.45 18.99
N HIS A 75 -13.23 -22.22 17.85
CA HIS A 75 -14.37 -23.01 17.37
C HIS A 75 -13.92 -24.15 16.46
N GLU A 76 -12.93 -23.89 15.61
CA GLU A 76 -12.41 -24.88 14.67
C GLU A 76 -10.88 -24.81 14.58
N ARG A 77 -10.27 -25.97 14.39
CA ARG A 77 -8.87 -26.10 13.96
C ARG A 77 -8.86 -26.72 12.59
N ILE A 78 -8.35 -25.99 11.61
CA ILE A 78 -8.35 -26.38 10.22
C ILE A 78 -6.91 -26.70 9.80
N ASP A 79 -6.70 -27.94 9.37
CA ASP A 79 -5.46 -28.39 8.73
C ASP A 79 -5.80 -28.85 7.30
N PRO A 80 -5.62 -27.97 6.28
CA PRO A 80 -5.98 -28.29 4.91
C PRO A 80 -5.27 -29.53 4.37
N LYS A 81 -4.04 -29.80 4.80
CA LYS A 81 -3.30 -31.00 4.37
C LYS A 81 -3.96 -32.28 4.87
N THR A 82 -4.33 -32.32 6.13
CA THR A 82 -5.03 -33.49 6.71
C THR A 82 -6.37 -33.73 6.02
N ILE A 83 -7.11 -32.68 5.68
CA ILE A 83 -8.39 -32.79 4.95
C ILE A 83 -8.17 -33.39 3.55
N ILE A 84 -7.20 -32.89 2.79
CA ILE A 84 -6.87 -33.40 1.46
C ILE A 84 -6.40 -34.88 1.55
N ASP A 85 -5.54 -35.20 2.50
CA ASP A 85 -5.06 -36.56 2.73
C ASP A 85 -6.20 -37.54 3.03
N THR A 86 -7.20 -37.12 3.82
CA THR A 86 -8.37 -37.94 4.17
C THR A 86 -9.26 -38.19 2.96
N VAL A 87 -9.65 -37.11 2.22
CA VAL A 87 -10.50 -37.22 1.03
C VAL A 87 -9.83 -38.05 -0.07
N THR A 88 -8.51 -37.99 -0.20
CA THR A 88 -7.76 -38.75 -1.19
C THR A 88 -7.69 -40.22 -0.81
N LYS A 89 -7.59 -40.55 0.49
CA LYS A 89 -7.62 -41.97 0.98
C LYS A 89 -8.98 -42.61 0.75
N GLU A 90 -10.07 -41.86 0.99
CA GLU A 90 -11.44 -42.36 0.77
C GLU A 90 -11.73 -42.69 -0.70
N LYS A 91 -11.13 -41.93 -1.64
CA LYS A 91 -11.27 -42.14 -3.08
C LYS A 91 -10.36 -43.24 -3.62
N ALA A 92 -9.30 -43.60 -2.91
CA ALA A 92 -8.44 -44.75 -3.22
C ALA A 92 -9.05 -46.00 -2.63
N GLY A 93 -10.08 -46.54 -3.27
CA GLY A 93 -10.52 -47.93 -3.03
C GLY A 93 -9.39 -48.92 -3.21
N PRO A 94 -9.56 -50.23 -2.87
CA PRO A 94 -8.46 -51.21 -2.83
C PRO A 94 -7.67 -51.19 -4.14
N ALA A 95 -6.37 -50.93 -4.01
CA ALA A 95 -5.44 -50.66 -5.09
C ALA A 95 -5.41 -51.82 -6.09
N GLN A 96 -5.96 -51.59 -7.30
CA GLN A 96 -5.58 -52.34 -8.48
C GLN A 96 -4.12 -52.00 -8.82
N MET A 97 -3.24 -52.96 -8.65
CA MET A 97 -1.83 -52.87 -9.05
C MET A 97 -1.76 -52.64 -10.58
N SER A 98 -1.44 -51.45 -11.00
CA SER A 98 -1.06 -51.15 -12.39
C SER A 98 0.38 -51.63 -12.62
N LEU A 99 0.58 -52.46 -13.60
CA LEU A 99 1.87 -53.06 -13.97
C LEU A 99 2.86 -52.11 -14.66
N PHE A 100 2.51 -50.86 -14.85
CA PHE A 100 3.37 -49.82 -15.44
C PHE A 100 3.68 -48.74 -14.42
N LYS A 101 4.84 -48.88 -13.76
CA LYS A 101 5.44 -47.81 -12.94
C LYS A 101 5.96 -46.72 -13.85
N THR A 102 5.16 -45.69 -14.13
CA THR A 102 5.70 -44.37 -14.40
C THR A 102 6.02 -43.77 -13.04
N GLU A 103 7.25 -43.32 -12.82
CA GLU A 103 7.70 -42.64 -11.59
C GLU A 103 7.04 -41.24 -11.50
N GLN A 104 5.73 -41.17 -11.44
CA GLN A 104 5.04 -40.02 -10.90
C GLN A 104 5.06 -40.16 -9.39
N LYS A 105 5.83 -39.33 -8.69
CA LYS A 105 5.71 -39.21 -7.23
C LYS A 105 4.23 -39.07 -6.90
N PRO A 106 3.73 -39.86 -5.92
CA PRO A 106 2.32 -39.75 -5.57
C PRO A 106 2.00 -38.30 -5.24
N LEU A 107 0.84 -37.81 -5.69
CA LEU A 107 0.35 -36.42 -5.51
C LEU A 107 0.54 -35.90 -4.07
N ARG A 108 0.56 -36.83 -3.12
CA ARG A 108 0.73 -36.61 -1.69
C ARG A 108 2.11 -36.07 -1.28
N GLU A 109 3.19 -36.43 -1.99
CA GLU A 109 4.54 -35.94 -1.72
C GLU A 109 4.80 -34.56 -2.35
N ALA A 110 3.94 -34.14 -3.28
CA ALA A 110 4.04 -32.87 -3.98
C ALA A 110 3.30 -31.71 -3.27
N ILE A 111 2.39 -32.03 -2.32
CA ILE A 111 1.59 -31.02 -1.58
C ILE A 111 2.28 -30.73 -0.25
N ASP A 112 2.60 -29.47 0.00
CA ASP A 112 3.30 -29.04 1.20
C ASP A 112 2.75 -27.69 1.70
N PHE A 113 3.20 -27.23 2.87
CA PHE A 113 2.99 -25.89 3.39
C PHE A 113 4.21 -25.46 4.22
N TYR A 114 4.39 -24.15 4.40
CA TYR A 114 5.50 -23.68 5.24
C TYR A 114 5.17 -23.87 6.72
N LYS A 115 6.04 -24.54 7.43
CA LYS A 115 5.96 -24.70 8.88
C LYS A 115 6.62 -23.50 9.54
N HIS A 116 5.89 -22.83 10.39
CA HIS A 116 6.41 -21.78 11.26
C HIS A 116 6.94 -22.38 12.56
N LYS A 117 7.82 -21.63 13.24
CA LYS A 117 8.37 -22.04 14.54
C LYS A 117 7.27 -22.25 15.58
N GLU A 118 7.56 -23.10 16.57
CA GLU A 118 6.73 -23.28 17.78
C GLU A 118 5.28 -23.75 17.53
N GLY A 119 5.04 -24.46 16.42
CA GLY A 119 3.70 -24.98 16.13
C GLY A 119 2.66 -23.90 15.86
N TRP A 120 3.07 -22.76 15.35
CA TRP A 120 2.17 -21.63 15.01
C TRP A 120 1.04 -22.08 14.09
N SER A 121 -0.19 -21.70 14.45
CA SER A 121 -1.36 -21.70 13.57
C SER A 121 -1.78 -20.26 13.28
N ASN A 122 -2.10 -19.98 12.03
CA ASN A 122 -2.69 -18.70 11.65
C ASN A 122 -4.11 -18.57 12.22
N ARG A 123 -4.66 -17.37 12.29
CA ARG A 123 -5.89 -17.13 13.06
C ARG A 123 -6.90 -16.30 12.26
N LEU A 124 -8.11 -16.82 12.14
CA LEU A 124 -9.28 -16.15 11.57
C LEU A 124 -10.30 -15.92 12.71
N ILE A 125 -10.52 -14.67 13.09
CA ILE A 125 -11.21 -14.34 14.34
C ILE A 125 -12.51 -13.58 14.06
N ALA A 126 -13.63 -14.08 14.57
CA ALA A 126 -14.92 -13.40 14.53
C ALA A 126 -15.05 -12.43 15.73
N GLY A 127 -15.25 -11.15 15.44
CA GLY A 127 -15.48 -10.14 16.48
C GLY A 127 -15.00 -8.75 16.10
N ASP A 128 -15.34 -7.80 16.96
CA ASP A 128 -14.86 -6.42 16.83
C ASP A 128 -13.34 -6.37 17.03
N SER A 129 -12.66 -5.70 16.11
CA SER A 129 -11.20 -5.62 16.09
C SER A 129 -10.59 -4.97 17.32
N LEU A 130 -11.33 -4.05 17.99
CA LEU A 130 -10.87 -3.43 19.22
C LEU A 130 -10.81 -4.46 20.36
N LEU A 131 -11.87 -5.29 20.52
CA LEU A 131 -11.90 -6.38 21.49
C LEU A 131 -10.86 -7.45 21.19
N VAL A 132 -10.72 -7.81 19.91
CA VAL A 132 -9.75 -8.81 19.47
C VAL A 132 -8.33 -8.35 19.78
N MET A 133 -7.94 -7.13 19.37
CA MET A 133 -6.60 -6.61 19.63
C MET A 133 -6.31 -6.47 21.12
N ASN A 134 -7.27 -5.96 21.92
CA ASN A 134 -7.08 -5.87 23.37
C ASN A 134 -6.90 -7.25 24.01
N SER A 135 -7.65 -8.24 23.55
CA SER A 135 -7.49 -9.63 24.03
C SER A 135 -6.12 -10.21 23.70
N LEU A 136 -5.63 -9.97 22.47
CA LEU A 136 -4.30 -10.40 22.04
C LEU A 136 -3.19 -9.70 22.84
N LEU A 137 -3.36 -8.43 23.18
CA LEU A 137 -2.41 -7.68 24.00
C LEU A 137 -2.37 -8.19 25.43
N GLU A 138 -3.54 -8.20 26.11
CA GLU A 138 -3.63 -8.42 27.57
C GLU A 138 -3.54 -9.89 27.97
N LYS A 139 -4.10 -10.81 27.16
CA LYS A 139 -4.13 -12.23 27.52
C LYS A 139 -3.04 -13.07 26.84
N GLU A 140 -2.58 -12.65 25.68
CA GLU A 140 -1.64 -13.45 24.89
C GLU A 140 -0.25 -12.79 24.74
N GLY A 141 -0.04 -11.60 25.32
CA GLY A 141 1.25 -10.92 25.34
C GLY A 141 1.77 -10.57 23.93
N MET A 142 0.87 -10.18 23.03
CA MET A 142 1.19 -9.87 21.64
C MET A 142 1.75 -8.45 21.42
N ALA A 143 2.00 -7.68 22.50
CA ALA A 143 2.63 -6.37 22.41
C ALA A 143 4.01 -6.46 21.71
N GLY A 144 4.23 -5.62 20.69
CA GLY A 144 5.48 -5.59 19.93
C GLY A 144 5.76 -6.83 19.06
N LYS A 145 4.78 -7.68 18.78
CA LYS A 145 4.98 -8.94 18.03
C LYS A 145 4.57 -8.88 16.57
N VAL A 146 3.79 -7.88 16.16
CA VAL A 146 3.29 -7.72 14.79
C VAL A 146 4.27 -6.90 13.98
N GLN A 147 4.73 -7.42 12.83
CA GLN A 147 5.64 -6.69 11.96
C GLN A 147 4.90 -5.72 11.03
N MET A 148 3.68 -6.06 10.62
CA MET A 148 2.87 -5.22 9.75
C MET A 148 1.40 -5.30 10.14
N VAL A 149 0.75 -4.13 10.23
CA VAL A 149 -0.71 -4.00 10.34
C VAL A 149 -1.24 -3.47 9.01
N TYR A 150 -2.26 -4.13 8.48
CA TYR A 150 -3.05 -3.63 7.35
C TYR A 150 -4.45 -3.31 7.84
N PHE A 151 -4.92 -2.11 7.54
CA PHE A 151 -6.22 -1.62 7.95
C PHE A 151 -6.95 -1.04 6.74
N ASP A 152 -8.00 -1.71 6.28
CA ASP A 152 -8.92 -1.27 5.22
C ASP A 152 -10.29 -0.95 5.87
N PRO A 153 -10.44 0.20 6.58
CA PRO A 153 -11.66 0.54 7.29
C PRO A 153 -12.80 0.88 6.33
N PRO A 154 -14.06 0.86 6.78
CA PRO A 154 -15.13 1.53 6.05
C PRO A 154 -14.71 2.97 5.71
N TYR A 155 -14.91 3.41 4.45
CA TYR A 155 -14.33 4.69 3.99
C TYR A 155 -15.04 5.95 4.51
N GLY A 156 -15.96 5.81 5.44
CA GLY A 156 -16.64 6.95 6.03
C GLY A 156 -17.83 7.46 5.20
N ILE A 157 -18.24 6.74 4.18
CA ILE A 157 -19.40 7.05 3.35
C ILE A 157 -20.65 6.42 3.98
N LYS A 158 -21.75 7.17 4.04
CA LYS A 158 -23.04 6.70 4.58
C LYS A 158 -23.70 5.64 3.67
N TYR A 159 -23.08 4.49 3.47
CA TYR A 159 -23.68 3.42 2.69
C TYR A 159 -23.83 2.15 3.54
N GLY A 160 -25.06 1.65 3.68
CA GLY A 160 -25.36 0.30 4.16
C GLY A 160 -24.73 -0.80 3.28
N SER A 161 -24.19 -0.42 2.11
CA SER A 161 -23.55 -1.28 1.14
C SER A 161 -22.14 -1.77 1.49
N ASN A 162 -21.56 -1.35 2.60
CA ASN A 162 -20.23 -1.81 3.03
C ASN A 162 -20.23 -3.27 3.51
N PHE A 163 -21.41 -3.83 3.79
CA PHE A 163 -21.56 -5.18 4.32
C PHE A 163 -22.39 -6.05 3.38
N GLN A 164 -21.84 -7.19 3.01
CA GLN A 164 -22.54 -8.18 2.21
C GLN A 164 -23.37 -9.09 3.12
N PRO A 165 -24.71 -9.12 3.01
CA PRO A 165 -25.57 -9.89 3.91
C PRO A 165 -25.58 -11.39 3.64
N PHE A 166 -25.23 -11.83 2.41
CA PHE A 166 -25.30 -13.23 2.00
C PHE A 166 -24.06 -13.66 1.23
N VAL A 167 -23.56 -14.88 1.47
CA VAL A 167 -22.40 -15.45 0.80
C VAL A 167 -22.57 -15.52 -0.73
N ASN A 168 -23.79 -15.79 -1.18
CA ASN A 168 -24.11 -16.03 -2.60
C ASN A 168 -24.65 -14.79 -3.34
N LYS A 169 -24.88 -13.67 -2.66
CA LYS A 169 -25.42 -12.44 -3.25
C LYS A 169 -24.50 -11.27 -2.96
N ARG A 170 -23.78 -10.83 -3.96
CA ARG A 170 -22.81 -9.73 -3.84
C ARG A 170 -23.45 -8.34 -3.92
N ASP A 171 -24.50 -8.19 -4.73
CA ASP A 171 -25.11 -6.88 -4.97
C ASP A 171 -26.01 -6.48 -3.80
N VAL A 172 -25.64 -5.40 -3.12
CA VAL A 172 -26.40 -4.78 -2.03
C VAL A 172 -26.97 -3.46 -2.54
N LYS A 173 -28.28 -3.25 -2.35
CA LYS A 173 -28.93 -1.99 -2.69
C LYS A 173 -29.32 -1.25 -1.41
N ASP A 174 -28.87 0.00 -1.29
CA ASP A 174 -29.25 0.86 -0.17
C ASP A 174 -30.77 1.04 -0.07
N GLY A 175 -31.29 0.98 1.15
CA GLY A 175 -32.70 1.23 1.46
C GLY A 175 -33.63 0.04 1.26
N LYS A 176 -33.14 -1.18 1.08
CA LYS A 176 -33.96 -2.39 1.14
C LYS A 176 -33.73 -3.14 2.44
N ASP A 177 -34.77 -3.30 3.23
CA ASP A 177 -34.73 -4.03 4.51
C ASP A 177 -34.28 -5.49 4.36
N GLU A 178 -34.48 -6.09 3.19
CA GLU A 178 -34.02 -7.45 2.84
C GLU A 178 -32.49 -7.58 2.73
N ASP A 179 -31.78 -6.46 2.51
CA ASP A 179 -30.33 -6.41 2.37
C ASP A 179 -29.64 -5.95 3.69
N LEU A 180 -30.40 -5.71 4.76
CA LEU A 180 -29.86 -5.40 6.09
C LEU A 180 -29.45 -6.70 6.81
N SER A 181 -28.25 -6.68 7.39
CA SER A 181 -27.78 -7.79 8.20
C SER A 181 -28.54 -7.85 9.51
N ALA A 182 -29.02 -9.04 9.87
CA ALA A 182 -29.64 -9.32 11.16
C ALA A 182 -28.62 -9.70 12.26
N GLU A 183 -27.31 -9.64 11.97
CA GLU A 183 -26.26 -10.00 12.93
C GLU A 183 -26.06 -8.87 13.97
N PRO A 184 -26.29 -9.14 15.28
CA PRO A 184 -26.19 -8.11 16.33
C PRO A 184 -24.84 -7.41 16.39
N GLU A 185 -23.75 -8.13 16.14
CA GLU A 185 -22.39 -7.59 16.14
C GLU A 185 -22.17 -6.60 14.98
N MET A 186 -22.74 -6.86 13.81
CA MET A 186 -22.69 -5.95 12.67
C MET A 186 -23.53 -4.70 12.91
N ILE A 187 -24.73 -4.86 13.49
CA ILE A 187 -25.61 -3.74 13.83
C ILE A 187 -24.91 -2.84 14.86
N LYS A 188 -24.26 -3.43 15.86
CA LYS A 188 -23.51 -2.69 16.87
C LYS A 188 -22.32 -1.96 16.24
N ALA A 189 -21.50 -2.66 15.44
CA ALA A 189 -20.35 -2.06 14.76
C ALA A 189 -20.77 -0.91 13.84
N PHE A 190 -21.91 -1.06 13.14
CA PHE A 190 -22.46 0.01 12.30
C PHE A 190 -22.93 1.20 13.14
N ARG A 191 -23.64 0.97 14.25
CA ARG A 191 -24.09 2.02 15.15
C ARG A 191 -22.91 2.77 15.73
N ASP A 192 -21.94 2.07 16.32
CA ASP A 192 -20.78 2.66 16.98
C ASP A 192 -19.93 3.49 15.99
N THR A 193 -19.91 3.08 14.70
CA THR A 193 -19.18 3.80 13.67
C THR A 193 -19.92 5.05 13.15
N TRP A 194 -21.28 5.08 13.21
CA TRP A 194 -22.08 6.08 12.48
C TRP A 194 -23.08 6.87 13.31
N GLU A 195 -23.21 6.61 14.61
CA GLU A 195 -24.22 7.26 15.45
C GLU A 195 -24.14 8.80 15.39
N LEU A 196 -22.93 9.35 15.50
CA LEU A 196 -22.64 10.77 15.38
C LEU A 196 -21.96 11.14 14.04
N GLY A 197 -22.11 10.31 13.01
CA GLY A 197 -21.52 10.52 11.70
C GLY A 197 -19.99 10.48 11.72
N ILE A 198 -19.35 11.53 11.15
CA ILE A 198 -17.89 11.60 11.05
C ILE A 198 -17.18 11.55 12.41
N HIS A 199 -17.80 12.06 13.46
CA HIS A 199 -17.19 12.10 14.80
C HIS A 199 -17.01 10.70 15.39
N SER A 200 -18.03 9.84 15.33
CA SER A 200 -17.90 8.43 15.71
C SER A 200 -16.88 7.69 14.86
N TYR A 201 -16.87 7.97 13.56
CA TYR A 201 -15.91 7.37 12.64
C TYR A 201 -14.45 7.70 12.99
N LEU A 202 -14.15 8.96 13.32
CA LEU A 202 -12.80 9.37 13.71
C LEU A 202 -12.38 8.72 15.04
N THR A 203 -13.30 8.62 16.00
CA THR A 203 -13.07 7.88 17.26
C THR A 203 -12.80 6.39 16.98
N TYR A 204 -13.61 5.76 16.13
CA TYR A 204 -13.43 4.36 15.71
C TYR A 204 -12.03 4.12 15.13
N LEU A 205 -11.55 5.00 14.27
CA LEU A 205 -10.20 4.89 13.68
C LEU A 205 -9.10 5.08 14.72
N ARG A 206 -9.19 6.15 15.54
CA ARG A 206 -8.19 6.48 16.54
C ARG A 206 -7.97 5.34 17.52
N ASP A 207 -9.03 4.80 18.08
CA ASP A 207 -8.95 3.79 19.13
C ASP A 207 -8.31 2.50 18.62
N ARG A 208 -8.63 2.10 17.37
CA ARG A 208 -8.00 0.93 16.74
C ARG A 208 -6.55 1.15 16.37
N LEU A 209 -6.20 2.34 15.91
CA LEU A 209 -4.82 2.69 15.58
C LEU A 209 -3.92 2.75 16.83
N LEU A 210 -4.46 3.19 17.98
CA LEU A 210 -3.75 3.15 19.26
C LEU A 210 -3.38 1.72 19.65
N LEU A 211 -4.34 0.77 19.61
CA LEU A 211 -4.05 -0.63 19.93
C LEU A 211 -3.12 -1.26 18.86
N ALA A 212 -3.31 -0.94 17.60
CA ALA A 212 -2.43 -1.40 16.53
C ALA A 212 -0.97 -0.97 16.73
N ARG A 213 -0.74 0.27 17.22
CA ARG A 213 0.60 0.78 17.56
C ARG A 213 1.24 -0.04 18.68
N GLU A 214 0.48 -0.40 19.72
CA GLU A 214 0.99 -1.24 20.83
C GLU A 214 1.37 -2.65 20.34
N MET A 215 0.61 -3.22 19.40
CA MET A 215 0.91 -4.54 18.83
C MET A 215 2.13 -4.54 17.92
N LEU A 216 2.45 -3.41 17.28
CA LEU A 216 3.55 -3.32 16.33
C LEU A 216 4.91 -3.49 16.99
N HIS A 217 5.78 -4.27 16.32
CA HIS A 217 7.21 -4.31 16.60
C HIS A 217 7.83 -2.91 16.37
N GLU A 218 8.95 -2.61 17.02
CA GLU A 218 9.59 -1.29 16.89
C GLU A 218 10.00 -0.96 15.44
N SER A 219 10.38 -1.95 14.65
CA SER A 219 10.65 -1.81 13.21
C SER A 219 9.40 -1.98 12.33
N GLY A 220 8.22 -2.14 12.94
CA GLY A 220 6.98 -2.47 12.26
C GLY A 220 6.33 -1.32 11.52
N SER A 221 5.43 -1.65 10.62
CA SER A 221 4.72 -0.71 9.77
C SER A 221 3.21 -0.89 9.83
N VAL A 222 2.48 0.22 9.72
CA VAL A 222 1.03 0.24 9.57
C VAL A 222 0.65 0.87 8.23
N PHE A 223 -0.28 0.25 7.54
CA PHE A 223 -0.86 0.72 6.29
C PHE A 223 -2.37 0.89 6.47
N VAL A 224 -2.87 2.10 6.22
CA VAL A 224 -4.30 2.39 6.24
C VAL A 224 -4.75 2.73 4.83
N GLN A 225 -5.65 1.92 4.29
CA GLN A 225 -6.25 2.14 2.99
C GLN A 225 -7.48 3.04 3.13
N ILE A 226 -7.61 4.06 2.28
CA ILE A 226 -8.70 5.03 2.38
C ILE A 226 -8.99 5.71 1.05
N SER A 227 -10.22 6.20 0.84
CA SER A 227 -10.59 7.01 -0.31
C SER A 227 -10.16 8.47 -0.15
N ASP A 228 -10.23 9.22 -1.25
CA ASP A 228 -9.96 10.65 -1.30
C ASP A 228 -10.80 11.48 -0.32
N GLU A 229 -12.01 11.01 -0.02
CA GLU A 229 -12.94 11.76 0.83
C GLU A 229 -12.43 11.97 2.27
N ASN A 230 -11.73 10.97 2.83
CA ASN A 230 -11.30 10.98 4.22
C ASN A 230 -9.78 10.81 4.41
N VAL A 231 -8.99 10.83 3.33
CA VAL A 231 -7.53 10.64 3.40
C VAL A 231 -6.85 11.67 4.31
N HIS A 232 -7.31 12.90 4.31
CA HIS A 232 -6.79 13.99 5.13
C HIS A 232 -7.06 13.74 6.63
N HIS A 233 -8.26 13.29 7.01
CA HIS A 233 -8.59 12.96 8.38
C HIS A 233 -7.79 11.76 8.90
N VAL A 234 -7.65 10.71 8.08
CA VAL A 234 -6.84 9.55 8.44
C VAL A 234 -5.38 9.95 8.64
N ARG A 235 -4.85 10.83 7.77
CA ARG A 235 -3.48 11.32 7.88
C ARG A 235 -3.26 12.05 9.21
N GLU A 236 -4.15 12.96 9.60
CA GLU A 236 -4.04 13.73 10.84
C GLU A 236 -4.16 12.83 12.08
N ILE A 237 -5.08 11.84 12.09
CA ILE A 237 -5.17 10.87 13.18
C ILE A 237 -3.88 10.03 13.28
N MET A 238 -3.30 9.64 12.16
CA MET A 238 -2.06 8.86 12.18
C MET A 238 -0.87 9.70 12.62
N ASP A 239 -0.82 10.99 12.28
CA ASP A 239 0.19 11.92 12.82
C ASP A 239 0.07 12.03 14.35
N GLU A 240 -1.16 12.07 14.89
CA GLU A 240 -1.40 12.11 16.34
C GLU A 240 -1.02 10.79 17.04
N VAL A 241 -1.37 9.65 16.45
CA VAL A 241 -1.14 8.33 17.07
C VAL A 241 0.29 7.87 16.95
N PHE A 242 0.92 8.03 15.80
CA PHE A 242 2.26 7.50 15.52
C PHE A 242 3.37 8.54 15.61
N GLY A 243 3.03 9.84 15.57
CA GLY A 243 3.96 10.94 15.42
C GLY A 243 4.20 11.28 13.94
N SER A 244 4.17 12.57 13.60
CA SER A 244 4.36 13.03 12.21
C SER A 244 5.74 12.67 11.65
N GLU A 245 6.75 12.55 12.50
CA GLU A 245 8.12 12.12 12.18
C GLU A 245 8.17 10.68 11.66
N ASN A 246 7.23 9.84 12.09
CA ASN A 246 7.13 8.43 11.69
C ASN A 246 6.33 8.21 10.39
N PHE A 247 5.87 9.29 9.76
CA PHE A 247 5.29 9.21 8.42
C PHE A 247 6.33 8.75 7.40
N VAL A 248 5.96 7.74 6.61
CA VAL A 248 6.82 7.19 5.56
C VAL A 248 6.36 7.66 4.18
N SER A 249 5.12 7.37 3.80
CA SER A 249 4.61 7.72 2.47
C SER A 249 3.09 7.72 2.40
N GLN A 250 2.55 8.54 1.52
CA GLN A 250 1.20 8.42 1.00
C GLN A 250 1.28 7.82 -0.40
N ILE A 251 0.73 6.63 -0.56
CA ILE A 251 0.76 5.85 -1.79
C ILE A 251 -0.58 6.03 -2.49
N SER A 252 -0.55 6.45 -3.76
CA SER A 252 -1.73 6.51 -4.62
C SER A 252 -1.79 5.24 -5.47
N PHE A 253 -2.86 4.47 -5.40
CA PHE A 253 -3.01 3.24 -6.18
C PHE A 253 -4.29 3.27 -7.02
N ARG A 254 -4.19 2.74 -8.23
CA ARG A 254 -5.30 2.74 -9.19
C ARG A 254 -6.30 1.64 -8.85
N LYS A 255 -7.58 2.02 -8.65
CA LYS A 255 -8.69 1.10 -8.37
C LYS A 255 -9.60 0.80 -9.56
N LYS A 256 -9.67 1.71 -10.54
CA LYS A 256 -10.52 1.60 -11.72
C LYS A 256 -9.69 1.64 -12.99
N THR A 257 -10.10 0.87 -13.99
CA THR A 257 -9.43 0.83 -15.31
C THR A 257 -10.01 1.84 -16.29
N MET A 258 -11.30 2.17 -16.15
CA MET A 258 -12.02 3.09 -17.04
C MET A 258 -12.87 4.08 -16.23
N PRO A 259 -13.01 5.34 -16.70
CA PRO A 259 -13.93 6.29 -16.09
C PRO A 259 -15.38 5.86 -16.34
N LEU A 260 -16.25 6.14 -15.37
CA LEU A 260 -17.69 5.82 -15.43
C LEU A 260 -18.54 7.01 -15.89
N GLY A 261 -17.94 8.18 -16.13
CA GLY A 261 -18.62 9.36 -16.64
C GLY A 261 -19.24 10.25 -15.56
N THR A 262 -18.43 10.79 -14.67
CA THR A 262 -18.83 11.79 -13.67
C THR A 262 -18.95 13.18 -14.28
N LYS A 263 -19.64 14.11 -13.58
CA LYS A 263 -19.73 15.53 -13.99
C LYS A 263 -18.43 16.32 -13.81
N THR A 264 -17.52 15.80 -12.98
CA THR A 264 -16.21 16.38 -12.67
C THR A 264 -15.12 15.38 -12.98
N LEU A 265 -13.90 15.56 -12.45
CA LEU A 265 -12.82 14.59 -12.58
C LEU A 265 -13.21 13.27 -11.89
N GLU A 266 -13.09 12.17 -12.62
CA GLU A 266 -13.34 10.83 -12.08
C GLU A 266 -12.22 10.42 -11.13
N GLN A 267 -12.60 9.97 -9.93
CA GLN A 267 -11.66 9.41 -8.97
C GLN A 267 -11.25 7.99 -9.39
N MET A 268 -10.03 7.87 -9.90
CA MET A 268 -9.47 6.61 -10.40
C MET A 268 -8.60 5.90 -9.38
N HIS A 269 -8.19 6.61 -8.31
CA HIS A 269 -7.25 6.15 -7.31
C HIS A 269 -7.87 6.21 -5.92
N ASP A 270 -7.41 5.31 -5.05
CA ASP A 270 -7.49 5.43 -3.60
C ASP A 270 -6.08 5.54 -3.03
N PHE A 271 -5.97 5.69 -1.73
CA PHE A 271 -4.72 5.94 -1.04
C PHE A 271 -4.43 4.85 -0.01
N ILE A 272 -3.15 4.58 0.18
CA ILE A 272 -2.63 3.84 1.33
C ILE A 272 -1.69 4.79 2.07
N ILE A 273 -2.00 5.05 3.33
CA ILE A 273 -1.16 5.87 4.20
C ILE A 273 -0.27 4.94 4.99
N TRP A 274 1.04 5.17 4.90
CA TRP A 274 2.05 4.34 5.52
C TRP A 274 2.80 5.09 6.62
N TYR A 275 2.75 4.52 7.84
CA TYR A 275 3.56 4.93 8.97
C TYR A 275 4.39 3.74 9.47
N SER A 276 5.49 4.04 10.13
CA SER A 276 6.25 3.10 10.93
C SER A 276 5.99 3.35 12.42
N LYS A 277 6.25 2.38 13.28
CA LYS A 277 6.27 2.64 14.72
C LYS A 277 7.48 3.50 15.11
N ASN A 278 8.63 3.22 14.51
CA ASN A 278 9.84 4.02 14.62
C ASN A 278 10.55 4.03 13.24
N LYS A 279 10.60 5.21 12.63
CA LYS A 279 11.13 5.38 11.28
C LYS A 279 12.64 5.16 11.18
N ASP A 280 13.38 5.40 12.25
CA ASP A 280 14.83 5.27 12.24
C ASP A 280 15.31 3.82 12.11
N ILE A 281 14.47 2.87 12.54
CA ILE A 281 14.77 1.44 12.51
C ILE A 281 13.75 0.63 11.68
N ILE A 282 13.02 1.30 10.81
CA ILE A 282 12.01 0.67 9.96
C ILE A 282 12.60 -0.47 9.12
N LYS A 283 11.92 -1.60 9.09
CA LYS A 283 12.24 -2.68 8.13
C LYS A 283 11.72 -2.27 6.75
N TYR A 284 12.62 -2.13 5.77
CA TYR A 284 12.24 -1.72 4.42
C TYR A 284 13.06 -2.44 3.35
N PHE A 285 12.37 -3.11 2.44
CA PHE A 285 12.91 -3.77 1.25
C PHE A 285 12.50 -3.03 -0.01
N LYS A 286 13.48 -2.64 -0.83
CA LYS A 286 13.19 -1.99 -2.11
C LYS A 286 12.54 -2.99 -3.06
N LEU A 287 11.42 -2.60 -3.63
CA LEU A 287 10.81 -3.29 -4.76
C LEU A 287 11.18 -2.59 -6.07
N TRP A 288 11.18 -3.36 -7.14
CA TRP A 288 11.67 -2.92 -8.43
C TRP A 288 10.61 -3.15 -9.52
N ASN A 289 10.44 -2.16 -10.38
CA ASN A 289 9.69 -2.28 -11.62
C ASN A 289 10.64 -2.45 -12.80
N ASN A 290 10.19 -3.09 -13.87
CA ASN A 290 10.92 -3.02 -15.13
C ASN A 290 10.97 -1.56 -15.59
N TYR A 291 12.15 -1.11 -16.00
CA TYR A 291 12.30 0.23 -16.53
C TYR A 291 11.65 0.31 -17.92
N ASP A 292 10.59 1.12 -18.05
CA ASP A 292 9.92 1.34 -19.33
C ASP A 292 10.67 2.38 -20.16
N ILE A 293 11.46 1.91 -21.11
CA ILE A 293 12.22 2.78 -22.01
C ILE A 293 11.34 3.47 -23.06
N SER A 294 10.11 2.99 -23.31
CA SER A 294 9.21 3.59 -24.29
C SER A 294 8.74 5.00 -23.88
N SER A 295 8.72 5.27 -22.57
CA SER A 295 8.36 6.55 -22.00
C SER A 295 9.48 7.61 -22.08
N SER A 296 10.71 7.22 -22.42
CA SER A 296 11.89 8.09 -22.43
C SER A 296 12.44 8.27 -23.85
N GLN A 297 12.63 9.53 -24.27
CA GLN A 297 13.21 9.86 -25.57
C GLN A 297 14.73 9.65 -25.63
N ASP A 298 15.40 9.42 -24.51
CA ASP A 298 16.86 9.31 -24.42
C ASP A 298 17.39 7.98 -24.91
N TRP A 299 16.59 6.91 -24.84
CA TRP A 299 16.96 5.55 -25.24
C TRP A 299 16.72 5.37 -26.73
N ASP A 300 17.55 6.00 -27.56
CA ASP A 300 17.34 6.10 -29.00
C ASP A 300 18.46 5.51 -29.86
N TRP A 301 19.40 4.79 -29.25
CA TRP A 301 20.55 4.18 -29.93
C TRP A 301 20.53 2.66 -29.83
N LEU A 302 21.04 2.02 -30.89
CA LEU A 302 21.25 0.57 -30.95
C LEU A 302 22.69 0.25 -31.28
N GLU A 303 23.25 -0.75 -30.62
CA GLU A 303 24.41 -1.48 -31.04
C GLU A 303 23.95 -2.84 -31.59
N LEU A 304 24.24 -3.08 -32.86
CA LEU A 304 23.92 -4.33 -33.55
C LEU A 304 24.93 -5.42 -33.18
N GLU A 305 24.59 -6.68 -33.44
CA GLU A 305 25.45 -7.84 -33.16
C GLU A 305 26.84 -7.74 -33.78
N ASN A 306 26.96 -7.10 -34.96
CA ASN A 306 28.24 -6.85 -35.62
C ASN A 306 29.03 -5.65 -35.05
N GLY A 307 28.55 -5.03 -33.96
CA GLY A 307 29.16 -3.86 -33.34
C GLY A 307 28.85 -2.52 -34.02
N THR A 308 28.00 -2.51 -35.06
CA THR A 308 27.57 -1.26 -35.71
C THR A 308 26.63 -0.49 -34.82
N ILE A 309 26.89 0.80 -34.58
CA ILE A 309 26.07 1.70 -33.78
C ILE A 309 25.24 2.58 -34.71
N ARG A 310 23.93 2.64 -34.47
CA ARG A 310 22.98 3.52 -35.15
C ARG A 310 21.87 4.02 -34.25
N LYS A 311 21.19 5.06 -34.68
CA LYS A 311 19.93 5.46 -34.03
C LYS A 311 18.82 4.47 -34.37
N MET A 312 17.87 4.36 -33.43
CA MET A 312 16.63 3.62 -33.65
C MET A 312 15.73 4.35 -34.65
N THR A 313 15.02 3.58 -35.44
CA THR A 313 13.93 4.11 -36.27
C THR A 313 12.72 4.50 -35.38
N ASN A 314 11.78 5.28 -35.91
CA ASN A 314 10.58 5.66 -35.18
C ASN A 314 9.71 4.44 -34.80
N GLU A 315 9.70 3.42 -35.65
CA GLU A 315 8.99 2.16 -35.39
C GLU A 315 9.65 1.37 -34.25
N GLU A 316 10.99 1.26 -34.26
CA GLU A 316 11.75 0.61 -33.20
C GLU A 316 11.60 1.33 -31.85
N LYS A 317 11.54 2.67 -31.84
CA LYS A 317 11.27 3.47 -30.63
C LYS A 317 9.87 3.23 -30.07
N SER A 318 8.87 3.09 -30.93
CA SER A 318 7.49 2.85 -30.50
C SER A 318 7.25 1.40 -30.06
N LYS A 319 8.01 0.46 -30.63
CA LYS A 319 7.91 -0.98 -30.37
C LYS A 319 9.30 -1.61 -30.32
N HIS A 320 9.92 -1.62 -29.16
CA HIS A 320 11.27 -2.17 -28.96
C HIS A 320 11.41 -3.64 -29.37
N GLN A 321 10.31 -4.38 -29.46
CA GLN A 321 10.26 -5.76 -29.98
C GLN A 321 10.66 -5.86 -31.45
N LEU A 322 10.62 -4.75 -32.19
CA LEU A 322 11.05 -4.69 -33.61
C LEU A 322 12.57 -4.48 -33.76
N CYS A 323 13.28 -4.22 -32.67
CA CYS A 323 14.75 -4.13 -32.72
C CYS A 323 15.35 -5.46 -33.19
N PRO A 324 16.43 -5.42 -33.98
CA PRO A 324 17.12 -6.62 -34.43
C PRO A 324 17.50 -7.53 -33.28
N LYS A 325 17.37 -8.84 -33.48
CA LYS A 325 17.79 -9.82 -32.47
C LYS A 325 19.26 -9.59 -32.11
N ASN A 326 19.62 -9.80 -30.85
CA ASN A 326 20.95 -9.62 -30.28
C ASN A 326 21.49 -8.17 -30.37
N SER A 327 20.63 -7.17 -30.67
CA SER A 327 21.00 -5.77 -30.54
C SER A 327 20.86 -5.27 -29.11
N ARG A 328 21.73 -4.33 -28.70
CA ARG A 328 21.69 -3.71 -27.37
C ARG A 328 21.20 -2.27 -27.49
N ILE A 329 20.16 -1.96 -26.70
CA ILE A 329 19.63 -0.60 -26.61
C ILE A 329 20.49 0.20 -25.64
N PHE A 330 20.83 1.44 -26.01
CA PHE A 330 21.58 2.32 -25.13
C PHE A 330 21.20 3.79 -25.29
N ARG A 331 21.62 4.58 -24.32
CA ARG A 331 21.55 6.05 -24.36
C ARG A 331 22.92 6.65 -24.19
N LEU A 332 23.09 7.86 -24.72
CA LEU A 332 24.30 8.64 -24.57
C LEU A 332 24.15 9.61 -23.38
N LYS A 333 24.96 9.41 -22.35
CA LYS A 333 25.06 10.32 -21.22
C LYS A 333 26.10 11.40 -21.49
N HIS A 334 25.70 12.66 -21.27
CA HIS A 334 26.59 13.80 -21.37
C HIS A 334 27.77 13.64 -20.38
N PRO A 335 29.03 13.94 -20.81
CA PRO A 335 30.20 13.66 -20.00
C PRO A 335 30.47 14.68 -18.90
N SER A 336 29.77 15.84 -18.90
CA SER A 336 29.99 16.92 -17.93
C SER A 336 29.44 16.56 -16.54
N PRO A 337 30.20 16.76 -15.46
CA PRO A 337 29.68 16.68 -14.10
C PRO A 337 28.84 17.92 -13.77
N ILE A 338 28.07 17.85 -12.65
CA ILE A 338 27.25 18.97 -12.16
C ILE A 338 28.15 20.12 -11.67
N GLY A 339 29.29 19.80 -11.02
CA GLY A 339 30.24 20.76 -10.49
C GLY A 339 31.50 20.89 -11.35
N TYR A 340 32.15 22.06 -11.28
CA TYR A 340 33.42 22.31 -11.94
C TYR A 340 34.54 21.49 -11.30
N ASN A 341 35.37 20.85 -12.13
CA ASN A 341 36.53 20.07 -11.71
C ASN A 341 37.73 20.31 -12.61
N GLU A 342 38.70 21.10 -12.13
CA GLU A 342 39.92 21.45 -12.83
C GLU A 342 40.77 20.23 -13.23
N GLN A 343 40.89 19.23 -12.33
CA GLN A 343 41.69 18.03 -12.53
C GLN A 343 41.19 17.18 -13.71
N ASN A 344 39.93 17.31 -14.06
CA ASN A 344 39.31 16.56 -15.15
C ASN A 344 39.23 17.37 -16.47
N ARG A 345 39.96 18.47 -16.58
CA ARG A 345 40.01 19.30 -17.76
C ARG A 345 41.22 18.95 -18.66
N TYR A 346 41.24 17.74 -19.16
CA TYR A 346 42.27 17.26 -20.07
C TYR A 346 41.72 17.09 -21.50
N LYS A 347 42.59 17.28 -22.51
CA LYS A 347 42.30 16.90 -23.91
C LYS A 347 42.44 15.40 -24.04
N TYR A 348 41.50 14.79 -24.77
CA TYR A 348 41.48 13.34 -24.96
C TYR A 348 41.50 13.00 -26.46
N GLU A 349 42.43 12.15 -26.88
CA GLU A 349 42.51 11.65 -28.24
C GLU A 349 41.71 10.35 -28.38
N PHE A 350 40.76 10.32 -29.31
CA PHE A 350 39.95 9.16 -29.60
C PHE A 350 39.75 8.99 -31.09
N GLN A 351 40.12 7.85 -31.65
CA GLN A 351 40.05 7.52 -33.09
C GLN A 351 40.70 8.58 -33.99
N GLY A 352 41.89 9.05 -33.63
CA GLY A 352 42.66 10.05 -34.39
C GLY A 352 42.14 11.49 -34.31
N LYS A 353 41.10 11.76 -33.48
CA LYS A 353 40.59 13.11 -33.25
C LYS A 353 40.77 13.50 -31.78
N VAL A 354 41.20 14.75 -31.58
CA VAL A 354 41.37 15.32 -30.24
C VAL A 354 40.06 16.01 -29.78
N TYR A 355 39.53 15.59 -28.67
CA TYR A 355 38.34 16.15 -28.03
C TYR A 355 38.71 17.03 -26.84
N THR A 356 38.05 18.17 -26.73
CA THR A 356 38.20 19.10 -25.61
C THR A 356 37.16 18.81 -24.51
N PRO A 357 37.53 19.01 -23.25
CA PRO A 357 36.58 18.77 -22.15
C PRO A 357 35.40 19.76 -22.19
N PRO A 358 34.24 19.37 -21.68
CA PRO A 358 33.17 20.32 -21.37
C PRO A 358 33.61 21.41 -20.38
N ILE A 359 32.82 22.48 -20.23
CA ILE A 359 33.15 23.62 -19.36
C ILE A 359 33.50 23.16 -17.92
N ASN A 360 32.78 22.20 -17.38
CA ASN A 360 33.00 21.66 -16.04
C ASN A 360 34.04 20.53 -15.98
N GLY A 361 34.71 20.23 -17.10
CA GLY A 361 35.60 19.07 -17.24
C GLY A 361 34.85 17.78 -17.57
N TRP A 362 35.61 16.70 -17.77
CA TRP A 362 35.07 15.35 -17.88
C TRP A 362 34.58 14.89 -16.50
N GLY A 363 33.51 14.10 -16.44
CA GLY A 363 33.01 13.53 -15.17
C GLY A 363 33.93 12.48 -14.53
N ILE A 364 35.07 12.18 -15.13
CA ILE A 364 36.03 11.16 -14.70
C ILE A 364 37.46 11.58 -14.99
N GLN A 365 38.41 10.96 -14.30
CA GLN A 365 39.85 11.11 -14.54
C GLN A 365 40.29 10.41 -15.83
N LYS A 366 41.49 10.78 -16.34
CA LYS A 366 41.98 10.32 -17.66
C LYS A 366 42.19 8.79 -17.69
N ASP A 367 42.79 8.22 -16.69
CA ASP A 367 43.00 6.77 -16.54
C ASP A 367 41.68 5.99 -16.58
N LYS A 368 40.63 6.51 -15.94
CA LYS A 368 39.28 5.95 -15.98
C LYS A 368 38.60 6.10 -17.34
N MET A 369 38.89 7.19 -18.09
CA MET A 369 38.46 7.36 -19.46
C MET A 369 39.06 6.28 -20.36
N ASP A 370 40.36 5.97 -20.18
CA ASP A 370 41.05 4.92 -20.94
C ASP A 370 40.37 3.54 -20.70
N ILE A 371 39.95 3.24 -19.47
CA ILE A 371 39.21 2.02 -19.14
C ILE A 371 37.85 2.00 -19.85
N LEU A 372 37.10 3.10 -19.83
CA LEU A 372 35.80 3.18 -20.51
C LEU A 372 35.93 3.04 -22.03
N VAL A 373 36.98 3.60 -22.62
CA VAL A 373 37.26 3.45 -24.05
C VAL A 373 37.59 2.00 -24.39
N LYS A 374 38.44 1.35 -23.59
CA LYS A 374 38.77 -0.08 -23.75
C LYS A 374 37.54 -0.98 -23.64
N GLN A 375 36.59 -0.62 -22.77
CA GLN A 375 35.29 -1.31 -22.55
C GLN A 375 34.20 -0.90 -23.55
N LYS A 376 34.55 -0.08 -24.60
CA LYS A 376 33.62 0.43 -25.61
C LYS A 376 32.45 1.21 -25.03
N ARG A 377 32.68 1.96 -23.95
CA ARG A 377 31.65 2.74 -23.23
C ARG A 377 31.66 4.22 -23.59
N VAL A 378 32.32 4.58 -24.69
CA VAL A 378 32.45 5.97 -25.14
C VAL A 378 32.07 6.06 -26.60
N GLN A 379 31.24 7.05 -26.95
CA GLN A 379 30.79 7.33 -28.32
C GLN A 379 30.91 8.82 -28.64
N PRO A 380 31.49 9.21 -29.76
CA PRO A 380 31.49 10.59 -30.23
C PRO A 380 30.06 11.07 -30.57
N LYS A 381 29.71 12.27 -30.11
CA LYS A 381 28.51 13.00 -30.53
C LYS A 381 28.88 14.47 -30.70
N GLY A 382 28.97 14.93 -31.93
CA GLY A 382 29.49 16.27 -32.23
C GLY A 382 30.96 16.43 -31.82
N ASN A 383 31.25 17.43 -31.00
CA ASN A 383 32.62 17.72 -30.51
C ASN A 383 32.90 17.15 -29.11
N LEU A 384 32.04 16.28 -28.61
CA LEU A 384 32.17 15.66 -27.29
C LEU A 384 32.18 14.14 -27.36
N LEU A 385 32.87 13.53 -26.41
CA LEU A 385 32.80 12.10 -26.14
C LEU A 385 31.72 11.85 -25.06
N ASN A 386 30.65 11.16 -25.45
CA ASN A 386 29.57 10.82 -24.53
C ASN A 386 29.73 9.39 -24.00
N TYR A 387 29.21 9.12 -22.80
CA TYR A 387 29.26 7.79 -22.23
C TYR A 387 28.06 6.96 -22.68
N ILE A 388 28.33 5.70 -23.01
CA ILE A 388 27.30 4.71 -23.36
C ILE A 388 26.77 4.07 -22.09
N LEU A 389 25.44 4.15 -21.90
CA LEU A 389 24.70 3.43 -20.87
C LEU A 389 23.75 2.46 -21.57
N TYR A 390 24.00 1.16 -21.46
CA TYR A 390 23.10 0.15 -22.01
C TYR A 390 21.89 -0.04 -21.11
N TYR A 391 20.76 -0.37 -21.71
CA TYR A 391 19.52 -0.70 -20.96
C TYR A 391 19.72 -1.92 -20.05
N ASP A 392 20.41 -2.93 -20.56
CA ASP A 392 20.72 -4.18 -19.84
C ASP A 392 21.79 -4.03 -18.72
N ASP A 393 22.43 -2.87 -18.59
CA ASP A 393 23.27 -2.57 -17.43
C ASP A 393 22.47 -2.51 -16.12
N PHE A 394 21.23 -2.00 -16.18
CA PHE A 394 20.29 -1.96 -15.06
C PHE A 394 18.85 -1.75 -15.58
N PRO A 395 18.14 -2.84 -15.99
CA PRO A 395 16.85 -2.75 -16.67
C PRO A 395 15.65 -2.54 -15.72
N ILE A 396 15.91 -2.17 -14.48
CA ILE A 396 14.91 -1.98 -13.44
C ILE A 396 14.99 -0.57 -12.83
N THR A 397 13.88 -0.13 -12.24
CA THR A 397 13.77 1.12 -11.50
C THR A 397 13.06 0.88 -10.18
N VAL A 398 13.41 1.68 -9.15
CA VAL A 398 12.78 1.55 -7.84
C VAL A 398 11.28 1.85 -7.93
N LEU A 399 10.47 1.03 -7.27
CA LEU A 399 9.04 1.31 -7.09
C LEU A 399 8.87 2.61 -6.31
N THR A 400 8.04 3.50 -6.83
CA THR A 400 7.70 4.79 -6.21
C THR A 400 6.25 4.78 -5.72
N ASN A 401 5.80 5.84 -5.06
CA ASN A 401 4.47 5.91 -4.45
C ASN A 401 3.25 6.03 -5.40
N PRO A 402 3.33 6.40 -6.70
CA PRO A 402 2.21 6.27 -7.61
C PRO A 402 2.14 4.86 -8.21
N TRP A 403 1.15 4.06 -7.81
CA TRP A 403 0.93 2.70 -8.31
C TRP A 403 -0.18 2.68 -9.36
N ASN A 404 0.18 3.00 -10.61
CA ASN A 404 -0.76 3.07 -11.72
C ASN A 404 -1.03 1.70 -12.38
N ASP A 405 -0.21 0.72 -12.10
CA ASP A 405 -0.28 -0.65 -12.61
C ASP A 405 -1.18 -1.58 -11.76
N THR A 406 -1.72 -1.07 -10.65
CA THR A 406 -2.71 -1.78 -9.85
C THR A 406 -4.07 -1.73 -10.55
N VAL A 407 -4.78 -2.84 -10.53
CA VAL A 407 -6.16 -2.93 -11.02
C VAL A 407 -7.00 -3.63 -9.96
N GLY A 408 -8.27 -3.26 -9.89
CA GLY A 408 -9.21 -3.96 -9.01
C GLY A 408 -9.29 -5.46 -9.35
N PRO A 409 -9.70 -6.31 -8.41
CA PRO A 409 -9.77 -7.75 -8.62
C PRO A 409 -10.71 -8.09 -9.77
N GLN A 410 -10.24 -8.94 -10.71
CA GLN A 410 -11.02 -9.34 -11.89
C GLN A 410 -12.23 -10.23 -11.54
N ASN A 411 -12.08 -11.04 -10.47
CA ASN A 411 -13.13 -11.95 -9.96
C ASN A 411 -13.49 -11.58 -8.53
N LYS A 412 -14.24 -10.48 -8.35
CA LYS A 412 -14.68 -10.06 -7.01
C LYS A 412 -15.58 -11.11 -6.37
N LYS A 413 -15.21 -11.56 -5.17
CA LYS A 413 -16.00 -12.46 -4.31
C LYS A 413 -16.76 -11.71 -3.20
N TYR A 414 -16.32 -10.50 -2.89
CA TYR A 414 -16.88 -9.64 -1.84
C TYR A 414 -17.18 -8.24 -2.40
N VAL A 415 -18.14 -7.55 -1.79
CA VAL A 415 -18.63 -6.22 -2.22
C VAL A 415 -17.50 -5.20 -2.34
N VAL A 416 -16.67 -5.09 -1.30
CA VAL A 416 -15.55 -4.14 -1.21
C VAL A 416 -14.25 -4.93 -1.17
N GLN A 417 -13.83 -5.51 -2.28
CA GLN A 417 -12.60 -6.30 -2.34
C GLN A 417 -11.47 -5.50 -2.95
N THR A 418 -10.37 -5.38 -2.20
CA THR A 418 -9.10 -4.83 -2.68
C THR A 418 -8.34 -5.86 -3.52
N GLY A 419 -7.62 -5.39 -4.54
CA GLY A 419 -6.74 -6.24 -5.34
C GLY A 419 -5.55 -6.77 -4.53
N ASP A 420 -5.00 -7.91 -4.95
CA ASP A 420 -3.90 -8.55 -4.23
C ASP A 420 -2.58 -7.74 -4.32
N LEU A 421 -2.33 -7.05 -5.45
CA LEU A 421 -1.05 -6.39 -5.72
C LEU A 421 -0.69 -5.25 -4.75
N PRO A 422 -1.60 -4.33 -4.37
CA PRO A 422 -1.27 -3.30 -3.37
C PRO A 422 -0.86 -3.90 -2.02
N ILE A 423 -1.60 -4.90 -1.54
CA ILE A 423 -1.32 -5.58 -0.27
C ILE A 423 -0.01 -6.36 -0.34
N GLN A 424 0.23 -7.05 -1.46
CA GLN A 424 1.49 -7.76 -1.73
C GLN A 424 2.70 -6.83 -1.61
N ARG A 425 2.63 -5.64 -2.22
CA ARG A 425 3.70 -4.65 -2.13
C ARG A 425 3.94 -4.19 -0.70
N CYS A 426 2.88 -3.89 0.06
CA CYS A 426 3.00 -3.53 1.47
C CYS A 426 3.71 -4.63 2.27
N ILE A 427 3.28 -5.89 2.12
CA ILE A 427 3.87 -7.06 2.79
C ILE A 427 5.35 -7.22 2.39
N LEU A 428 5.66 -7.18 1.10
CA LEU A 428 7.02 -7.41 0.62
C LEU A 428 8.00 -6.29 1.00
N MET A 429 7.51 -5.05 1.10
CA MET A 429 8.36 -3.92 1.51
C MET A 429 8.72 -3.94 2.99
N THR A 430 7.91 -4.53 3.86
CA THR A 430 8.03 -4.30 5.31
C THR A 430 8.12 -5.56 6.16
N THR A 431 8.09 -6.74 5.56
CA THR A 431 8.15 -8.02 6.28
C THR A 431 9.10 -9.02 5.64
N ASP A 432 9.67 -9.90 6.45
CA ASP A 432 10.37 -11.11 6.02
C ASP A 432 9.43 -12.33 6.00
N PRO A 433 9.77 -13.40 5.26
CA PRO A 433 9.10 -14.68 5.41
C PRO A 433 9.12 -15.13 6.89
N GLY A 434 7.96 -15.56 7.40
CA GLY A 434 7.80 -15.91 8.81
C GLY A 434 7.41 -14.77 9.74
N ASP A 435 7.48 -13.50 9.33
CA ASP A 435 6.96 -12.37 10.11
C ASP A 435 5.43 -12.42 10.24
N LEU A 436 4.91 -11.74 11.25
CA LEU A 436 3.48 -11.69 11.54
C LEU A 436 2.82 -10.46 10.94
N VAL A 437 1.78 -10.69 10.15
CA VAL A 437 0.88 -9.69 9.57
C VAL A 437 -0.45 -9.72 10.29
N LEU A 438 -0.97 -8.57 10.70
CA LEU A 438 -2.28 -8.38 11.29
C LEU A 438 -3.18 -7.60 10.34
N ASP A 439 -4.37 -8.13 10.06
CA ASP A 439 -5.43 -7.44 9.35
C ASP A 439 -6.67 -7.34 10.25
N ILE A 440 -7.03 -6.13 10.62
CA ILE A 440 -8.13 -5.87 11.57
C ILE A 440 -9.48 -5.63 10.89
N THR A 441 -9.55 -5.80 9.57
CA THR A 441 -10.74 -5.65 8.72
C THR A 441 -10.70 -6.68 7.58
N CYS A 442 -10.79 -7.95 7.94
CA CYS A 442 -10.55 -9.10 7.08
C CYS A 442 -11.24 -9.05 5.69
N GLY A 443 -12.52 -8.62 5.65
CA GLY A 443 -13.32 -8.71 4.44
C GLY A 443 -13.28 -10.11 3.82
N SER A 444 -12.90 -10.20 2.56
CA SER A 444 -12.77 -11.50 1.87
C SER A 444 -11.45 -12.25 2.14
N GLY A 445 -10.66 -11.82 3.11
CA GLY A 445 -9.39 -12.44 3.48
C GLY A 445 -8.24 -12.19 2.49
N THR A 446 -8.24 -11.06 1.81
CA THR A 446 -7.19 -10.77 0.82
C THR A 446 -5.82 -10.68 1.46
N THR A 447 -5.68 -9.96 2.58
CA THR A 447 -4.41 -9.84 3.30
C THR A 447 -3.90 -11.19 3.79
N ALA A 448 -4.77 -12.02 4.40
CA ALA A 448 -4.41 -13.36 4.86
C ALA A 448 -3.95 -14.27 3.70
N ASN A 449 -4.65 -14.20 2.56
CA ASN A 449 -4.30 -14.97 1.37
C ASN A 449 -2.94 -14.55 0.78
N VAL A 450 -2.67 -13.24 0.72
CA VAL A 450 -1.38 -12.72 0.24
C VAL A 450 -0.26 -13.01 1.24
N ALA A 451 -0.51 -12.85 2.55
CA ALA A 451 0.45 -13.21 3.59
C ALA A 451 0.83 -14.69 3.51
N GLU A 452 -0.15 -15.57 3.35
CA GLU A 452 0.06 -17.00 3.13
C GLU A 452 0.87 -17.25 1.86
N GLN A 453 0.49 -16.60 0.74
CA GLN A 453 1.20 -16.74 -0.53
C GLN A 453 2.70 -16.43 -0.39
N TRP A 454 3.05 -15.48 0.45
CA TRP A 454 4.43 -15.03 0.65
C TRP A 454 5.08 -15.59 1.91
N GLY A 455 4.48 -16.62 2.53
CA GLY A 455 5.06 -17.34 3.67
C GLY A 455 5.13 -16.52 4.96
N ARG A 456 4.22 -15.53 5.13
CA ARG A 456 4.07 -14.78 6.38
C ARG A 456 3.05 -15.47 7.27
N ARG A 457 3.20 -15.29 8.57
CA ARG A 457 2.16 -15.62 9.54
C ARG A 457 1.08 -14.54 9.50
N TRP A 458 -0.16 -14.91 9.78
CA TRP A 458 -1.24 -13.95 9.76
C TRP A 458 -2.25 -14.17 10.88
N ILE A 459 -2.79 -13.04 11.35
CA ILE A 459 -3.99 -12.95 12.18
C ILE A 459 -4.92 -11.98 11.46
N THR A 460 -6.18 -12.35 11.30
CA THR A 460 -7.18 -11.44 10.72
C THR A 460 -8.50 -11.57 11.45
N CYS A 461 -9.24 -10.45 11.55
CA CYS A 461 -10.56 -10.44 12.22
C CYS A 461 -11.58 -9.62 11.45
N ASP A 462 -12.84 -9.95 11.65
CA ASP A 462 -13.98 -9.22 11.10
C ASP A 462 -15.21 -9.42 11.99
N THR A 463 -16.12 -8.44 12.00
CA THR A 463 -17.43 -8.56 12.64
C THR A 463 -18.41 -9.34 11.76
N SER A 464 -18.22 -9.36 10.44
CA SER A 464 -19.10 -10.02 9.50
C SER A 464 -18.79 -11.52 9.37
N ARG A 465 -19.75 -12.36 9.77
CA ARG A 465 -19.64 -13.82 9.59
C ARG A 465 -19.61 -14.22 8.11
N VAL A 466 -20.25 -13.44 7.25
CA VAL A 466 -20.22 -13.65 5.80
C VAL A 466 -18.80 -13.42 5.25
N ALA A 467 -18.15 -12.32 5.68
CA ALA A 467 -16.77 -12.03 5.32
C ALA A 467 -15.82 -13.17 5.74
N LEU A 468 -15.92 -13.60 7.01
CA LEU A 468 -15.13 -14.70 7.56
C LEU A 468 -15.39 -16.04 6.85
N THR A 469 -16.64 -16.32 6.46
CA THR A 469 -16.97 -17.53 5.70
C THR A 469 -16.31 -17.52 4.33
N LEU A 470 -16.34 -16.38 3.63
CA LEU A 470 -15.67 -16.22 2.34
C LEU A 470 -14.14 -16.32 2.48
N ALA A 471 -13.57 -15.69 3.51
CA ALA A 471 -12.14 -15.78 3.81
C ALA A 471 -11.72 -17.21 4.12
N LYS A 472 -12.48 -17.93 4.97
CA LYS A 472 -12.26 -19.34 5.29
C LYS A 472 -12.29 -20.19 4.03
N GLN A 473 -13.34 -20.05 3.19
CA GLN A 473 -13.44 -20.80 1.94
C GLN A 473 -12.27 -20.52 1.00
N ARG A 474 -11.88 -19.24 0.86
CA ARG A 474 -10.73 -18.84 0.03
C ARG A 474 -9.44 -19.51 0.49
N LEU A 475 -9.15 -19.46 1.79
CA LEU A 475 -7.95 -20.04 2.37
C LEU A 475 -7.92 -21.57 2.27
N MET A 476 -9.06 -22.24 2.52
CA MET A 476 -9.14 -23.70 2.42
C MET A 476 -8.95 -24.23 0.99
N THR A 477 -9.29 -23.43 -0.02
CA THR A 477 -9.22 -23.84 -1.45
C THR A 477 -8.02 -23.24 -2.18
N ALA A 478 -7.20 -22.44 -1.50
CA ALA A 478 -6.05 -21.77 -2.11
C ALA A 478 -4.94 -22.75 -2.46
N ASN A 479 -4.37 -22.56 -3.65
CA ASN A 479 -3.15 -23.22 -4.10
C ASN A 479 -2.12 -22.16 -4.43
N PHE A 480 -0.89 -22.35 -3.95
CA PHE A 480 0.21 -21.43 -4.13
C PHE A 480 1.40 -22.15 -4.76
N VAL A 481 2.25 -21.37 -5.42
CA VAL A 481 3.57 -21.83 -5.83
C VAL A 481 4.45 -22.06 -4.60
N TYR A 482 5.35 -23.04 -4.69
CA TYR A 482 6.34 -23.27 -3.64
C TYR A 482 7.61 -22.48 -3.96
N TYR A 483 7.92 -21.47 -3.15
CA TYR A 483 9.18 -20.73 -3.25
C TYR A 483 10.30 -21.51 -2.54
N LYS A 484 11.48 -21.55 -3.16
CA LYS A 484 12.63 -22.20 -2.56
C LYS A 484 13.10 -21.45 -1.33
N LEU A 485 13.30 -22.17 -0.23
CA LEU A 485 13.85 -21.60 1.00
C LEU A 485 15.36 -21.42 0.87
N ALA A 486 15.90 -20.34 1.44
CA ALA A 486 17.34 -20.10 1.47
C ALA A 486 18.08 -21.21 2.25
N HIS A 487 17.53 -21.62 3.40
CA HIS A 487 18.00 -22.73 4.22
C HIS A 487 16.82 -23.62 4.61
N PRO A 488 16.54 -24.70 3.85
CA PRO A 488 15.37 -25.56 4.09
C PRO A 488 15.31 -26.15 5.50
N ASP A 489 16.46 -26.47 6.10
CA ASP A 489 16.55 -27.06 7.44
C ASP A 489 16.17 -26.08 8.56
N GLU A 490 16.30 -24.77 8.31
CA GLU A 490 15.92 -23.69 9.24
C GLU A 490 14.46 -23.27 9.08
N GLY A 491 13.78 -23.75 8.04
CA GLY A 491 12.40 -23.45 7.73
C GLY A 491 12.20 -22.06 7.12
N ILE A 492 10.93 -21.59 7.15
CA ILE A 492 10.50 -20.36 6.47
C ILE A 492 11.20 -19.09 6.97
N GLY A 493 11.60 -19.07 8.24
CA GLY A 493 12.31 -17.92 8.84
C GLY A 493 13.69 -17.67 8.25
N SER A 494 14.26 -18.61 7.48
CA SER A 494 15.51 -18.41 6.74
C SER A 494 15.34 -17.53 5.49
N GLY A 495 14.11 -17.24 5.08
CA GLY A 495 13.81 -16.50 3.87
C GLY A 495 13.77 -17.38 2.60
N PHE A 496 13.62 -16.71 1.45
CA PHE A 496 13.61 -17.36 0.14
C PHE A 496 14.92 -17.13 -0.61
N GLU A 497 15.21 -18.02 -1.56
CA GLU A 497 16.20 -17.74 -2.62
C GLU A 497 15.58 -16.76 -3.62
N TYR A 498 16.13 -15.55 -3.72
CA TYR A 498 15.63 -14.50 -4.62
C TYR A 498 16.48 -14.37 -5.86
N LYS A 499 15.86 -13.97 -6.96
CA LYS A 499 16.58 -13.50 -8.14
C LYS A 499 17.29 -12.20 -7.84
N THR A 500 18.41 -11.99 -8.50
CA THR A 500 19.21 -10.77 -8.37
C THR A 500 19.51 -10.16 -9.73
N VAL A 501 19.72 -8.85 -9.76
CA VAL A 501 20.10 -8.10 -10.96
C VAL A 501 21.38 -7.32 -10.65
N PRO A 502 22.41 -7.43 -11.49
CA PRO A 502 23.61 -6.62 -11.35
C PRO A 502 23.30 -5.14 -11.63
N HIS A 503 23.76 -4.25 -10.77
CA HIS A 503 23.65 -2.81 -10.94
C HIS A 503 24.96 -2.28 -11.55
N ILE A 504 25.10 -2.44 -12.87
CA ILE A 504 26.28 -2.00 -13.60
C ILE A 504 26.22 -0.48 -13.77
N THR A 505 27.22 0.22 -13.27
CA THR A 505 27.35 1.68 -13.39
C THR A 505 28.63 2.06 -14.12
N LEU A 506 28.64 3.25 -14.70
CA LEU A 506 29.89 3.79 -15.29
C LEU A 506 31.02 3.86 -14.24
N LYS A 507 30.69 4.10 -12.98
CA LYS A 507 31.66 4.14 -11.88
C LYS A 507 32.27 2.77 -11.63
N SER A 508 31.45 1.71 -11.54
CA SER A 508 31.96 0.34 -11.33
C SER A 508 32.83 -0.11 -12.50
N ILE A 509 32.43 0.20 -13.75
CA ILE A 509 33.23 -0.09 -14.94
C ILE A 509 34.57 0.68 -14.93
N ALA A 510 34.52 1.99 -14.68
CA ALA A 510 35.69 2.85 -14.69
C ALA A 510 36.70 2.53 -13.57
N ASN A 511 36.22 1.98 -12.45
CA ASN A 511 37.09 1.54 -11.36
C ASN A 511 37.48 0.06 -11.46
N ASN A 512 37.00 -0.66 -12.48
CA ASN A 512 37.15 -2.10 -12.60
C ASN A 512 36.67 -2.88 -11.35
N GLU A 513 35.58 -2.38 -10.75
CA GLU A 513 34.93 -2.97 -9.58
C GLU A 513 33.79 -3.89 -10.01
N PRO A 514 33.53 -5.01 -9.31
CA PRO A 514 32.34 -5.80 -9.56
C PRO A 514 31.08 -4.95 -9.31
N PRO A 515 30.03 -5.06 -10.14
CA PRO A 515 28.81 -4.31 -9.94
C PRO A 515 28.13 -4.72 -8.63
N ALA A 516 27.50 -3.76 -7.96
CA ALA A 516 26.58 -4.07 -6.86
C ALA A 516 25.43 -4.95 -7.39
N THR A 517 24.85 -5.75 -6.51
CA THR A 517 23.76 -6.65 -6.87
C THR A 517 22.51 -6.24 -6.09
N GLU A 518 21.39 -6.06 -6.80
CA GLU A 518 20.10 -5.76 -6.22
C GLU A 518 19.24 -7.02 -6.16
N THR A 519 18.58 -7.23 -5.01
CA THR A 519 17.70 -8.38 -4.79
C THR A 519 16.27 -8.05 -5.21
N LEU A 520 15.63 -8.98 -5.93
CA LEU A 520 14.24 -8.86 -6.36
C LEU A 520 13.35 -9.64 -5.36
N TYR A 521 12.90 -8.97 -4.30
CA TYR A 521 12.10 -9.58 -3.22
C TYR A 521 10.72 -10.08 -3.66
N ASP A 522 10.24 -9.61 -4.82
CA ASP A 522 9.02 -10.07 -5.48
C ASP A 522 9.24 -11.22 -6.48
N GLN A 523 10.49 -11.71 -6.63
CA GLN A 523 10.85 -12.76 -7.59
C GLN A 523 11.68 -13.88 -6.95
N PRO A 524 11.12 -14.63 -6.00
CA PRO A 524 11.79 -15.80 -5.46
C PRO A 524 11.87 -16.92 -6.50
N TYR A 525 12.86 -17.80 -6.38
CA TYR A 525 12.92 -19.02 -7.19
C TYR A 525 11.81 -20.00 -6.80
N ILE A 526 11.19 -20.60 -7.81
CA ILE A 526 10.07 -21.54 -7.64
C ILE A 526 10.58 -22.98 -7.73
N ASP A 527 10.11 -23.84 -6.83
CA ASP A 527 10.23 -25.28 -6.94
C ASP A 527 8.97 -25.85 -7.61
N ASN A 528 9.05 -26.09 -8.91
CA ASN A 528 7.93 -26.62 -9.70
C ASN A 528 7.56 -28.09 -9.36
N LYS A 529 8.33 -28.77 -8.51
CA LYS A 529 8.04 -30.13 -8.08
C LYS A 529 7.05 -30.19 -6.92
N LYS A 530 6.77 -29.05 -6.29
CA LYS A 530 5.88 -28.92 -5.14
C LYS A 530 4.76 -27.92 -5.41
N THR A 531 3.58 -28.22 -4.90
CA THR A 531 2.45 -27.31 -4.81
C THR A 531 2.21 -26.99 -3.34
N ARG A 532 2.01 -25.73 -3.02
CA ARG A 532 1.77 -25.31 -1.66
C ARG A 532 0.29 -24.98 -1.43
N ILE A 533 -0.20 -25.40 -0.28
CA ILE A 533 -1.53 -25.07 0.24
C ILE A 533 -1.38 -24.19 1.48
N THR A 534 -2.48 -23.65 1.96
CA THR A 534 -2.54 -22.90 3.22
C THR A 534 -2.10 -23.77 4.39
N GLY A 535 -1.26 -23.23 5.26
CA GLY A 535 -0.88 -23.86 6.51
C GLY A 535 -2.05 -23.99 7.49
N PRO A 536 -1.86 -24.68 8.63
CA PRO A 536 -2.90 -24.81 9.65
C PRO A 536 -3.35 -23.45 10.18
N PHE A 537 -4.66 -23.30 10.40
CA PHE A 537 -5.23 -22.12 11.00
C PHE A 537 -6.44 -22.43 11.89
N THR A 538 -6.73 -21.52 12.81
CA THR A 538 -7.89 -21.60 13.70
C THR A 538 -8.98 -20.66 13.23
N VAL A 539 -10.23 -21.03 13.50
CA VAL A 539 -11.40 -20.13 13.47
C VAL A 539 -11.83 -19.90 14.89
N GLU A 540 -11.79 -18.65 15.29
CA GLU A 540 -12.01 -18.20 16.66
C GLU A 540 -13.10 -17.13 16.72
N ALA A 541 -13.63 -16.87 17.92
CA ALA A 541 -14.55 -15.77 18.12
C ALA A 541 -14.35 -15.13 19.51
N VAL A 542 -14.70 -13.84 19.59
CA VAL A 542 -15.00 -13.21 20.87
C VAL A 542 -16.28 -13.83 21.44
N PRO A 543 -16.47 -13.90 22.78
CA PRO A 543 -17.72 -14.34 23.38
C PRO A 543 -18.91 -13.53 22.85
N ALA A 544 -20.03 -14.20 22.58
CA ALA A 544 -21.24 -13.50 22.22
C ALA A 544 -21.64 -12.53 23.34
N PRO A 545 -22.18 -11.34 23.02
CA PRO A 545 -22.70 -10.44 24.02
C PRO A 545 -23.75 -11.18 24.89
N TYR A 546 -23.55 -11.14 26.19
CA TYR A 546 -24.55 -11.73 27.12
C TYR A 546 -25.81 -10.86 27.08
N ALA A 547 -26.88 -11.39 26.53
CA ALA A 547 -28.16 -10.74 26.61
C ALA A 547 -28.67 -10.92 28.04
N LYS A 548 -28.66 -9.86 28.87
CA LYS A 548 -29.30 -9.87 30.20
C LYS A 548 -30.77 -10.16 30.00
N SER A 549 -31.31 -11.06 30.81
CA SER A 549 -32.74 -11.28 30.86
C SER A 549 -33.47 -10.03 31.40
N PHE A 550 -34.74 -9.88 31.08
CA PHE A 550 -35.55 -8.76 31.63
C PHE A 550 -35.47 -8.70 33.17
N ASP A 551 -35.43 -9.86 33.84
CA ASP A 551 -35.31 -9.97 35.30
C ASP A 551 -33.93 -9.50 35.84
N GLU A 552 -32.89 -9.56 35.04
CA GLU A 552 -31.54 -9.04 35.38
C GLU A 552 -31.43 -7.54 35.14
N LEU A 553 -32.12 -7.01 34.13
CA LEU A 553 -32.22 -5.56 33.88
C LEU A 553 -33.02 -4.86 34.97
N GLU A 554 -34.13 -5.45 35.45
CA GLU A 554 -34.93 -4.91 36.58
C GLU A 554 -34.15 -4.90 37.90
N LYS A 555 -33.21 -5.84 38.10
CA LYS A 555 -32.38 -5.86 39.32
C LYS A 555 -31.28 -4.80 39.30
N ASP A 556 -30.73 -4.48 38.14
CA ASP A 556 -29.75 -3.40 37.99
C ASP A 556 -30.38 -2.02 38.15
N ASP A 557 -31.63 -1.81 37.66
CA ASP A 557 -32.37 -0.56 37.85
C ASP A 557 -32.81 -0.38 39.31
N SER A 558 -33.08 -1.46 40.04
CA SER A 558 -33.44 -1.38 41.47
C SER A 558 -32.25 -1.08 42.40
N GLY A 559 -31.02 -1.19 41.91
CA GLY A 559 -29.79 -0.88 42.66
C GLY A 559 -29.35 0.60 42.56
N SER A 560 -29.92 1.40 41.66
CA SER A 560 -29.55 2.81 41.45
C SER A 560 -30.42 3.84 42.17
N ASP A 561 -31.42 3.39 42.94
CA ASP A 561 -32.32 4.29 43.67
C ASP A 561 -31.90 4.44 45.16
N THR A 562 -30.71 5.08 45.36
CA THR A 562 -30.34 5.63 46.66
C THR A 562 -29.83 7.05 46.54
N SER A 563 -30.69 7.97 47.06
CA SER A 563 -30.33 9.31 47.55
C SER A 563 -30.17 10.44 46.51
N ILE A 564 -31.28 10.93 46.00
CA ILE A 564 -31.45 12.39 45.94
C ILE A 564 -32.24 12.80 47.19
N ALA A 565 -31.52 13.06 48.27
CA ALA A 565 -32.09 13.78 49.41
C ALA A 565 -32.33 15.22 48.97
N ARG A 566 -33.61 15.59 48.85
CA ARG A 566 -34.06 16.97 48.86
C ARG A 566 -33.67 17.59 50.19
N ASN A 567 -32.80 18.59 50.19
CA ASN A 567 -32.74 19.60 51.22
C ASN A 567 -32.92 20.98 50.57
N GLY A 568 -33.92 21.66 51.10
CA GLY A 568 -34.45 22.93 51.09
C GLY A 568 -33.90 24.17 50.44
#